data_05d55f498384ac69fae0a723c6572d10
#
_entry.id   05d55f498384ac69fae0a723c6572d10
#
_cell.length_a   1.000
_cell.length_b   1.000
_cell.length_c   1.000
_cell.angle_alpha   90.00
_cell.angle_beta   90.00
_cell.angle_gamma   90.00
#
_symmetry.space_group_name_H-M   'P 1'
#
loop_
_entity.id
_entity.type
_entity.pdbx_description
1 polymer ?
#
loop_
_entity_poly.entity_id
_entity_poly.type
_entity_poly.pdbx_seq_one_letter_code
_entity_poly.pdbx_strand_id
1 'polypeptide(L)'
;MNHKKLIKYSLIIKAVKIIFISFIFIPDLSATTKIDKDKKTIINTLEAHKERLIEISDNIWEAAEPALLEFKSSKYLWDYAEENGFKVTKGVADIPTAFTAEYGSGKPIIGIMGEFDANPGISQKKQPTKEPLIKGAAGHGCGHNLFGTASLGAAIAIKEMIEAGEISGTVRFYGTPAEETIFAKVWMVREGLFDDLDVCMDWHPGDEIEASTQSSKALVDFRLKFYGDAAHASGDPWNGNSAVDAMELYTTGL
;
A
#
# COMPACT_ATOMS: atom_id res chain seq x y z
N MET A 1 -34.18 35.76 -55.42
CA MET A 1 -33.19 35.91 -54.33
C MET A 1 -31.79 35.86 -54.94
N ASN A 2 -30.98 36.90 -54.80
CA ASN A 2 -29.80 37.19 -55.62
C ASN A 2 -28.62 36.27 -55.21
N HIS A 3 -28.06 35.51 -56.14
CA HIS A 3 -26.96 34.55 -55.96
C HIS A 3 -25.75 35.12 -55.17
N LYS A 4 -25.49 36.40 -55.28
CA LYS A 4 -24.45 37.11 -54.54
C LYS A 4 -24.71 37.23 -53.03
N LYS A 5 -25.98 37.19 -52.59
CA LYS A 5 -26.31 37.20 -51.15
C LYS A 5 -26.09 35.83 -50.51
N LEU A 6 -26.36 34.75 -51.19
CA LEU A 6 -26.15 33.36 -50.72
C LEU A 6 -24.65 33.02 -50.50
N ILE A 7 -23.77 33.53 -51.37
CA ILE A 7 -22.32 33.32 -51.25
C ILE A 7 -21.77 34.07 -50.03
N LYS A 8 -22.27 35.27 -49.75
CA LYS A 8 -21.84 36.08 -48.59
C LYS A 8 -22.24 35.45 -47.25
N TYR A 9 -23.42 34.85 -47.15
CA TYR A 9 -23.86 34.12 -45.95
C TYR A 9 -23.10 32.78 -45.76
N SER A 10 -22.77 32.08 -46.85
CA SER A 10 -21.96 30.85 -46.79
C SER A 10 -20.53 31.12 -46.29
N LEU A 11 -19.90 32.23 -46.69
CA LEU A 11 -18.57 32.61 -46.20
C LEU A 11 -18.58 33.06 -44.74
N ILE A 12 -19.61 33.77 -44.29
CA ILE A 12 -19.76 34.20 -42.90
C ILE A 12 -19.99 32.98 -41.99
N ILE A 13 -20.82 32.01 -42.39
CA ILE A 13 -21.07 30.81 -41.63
C ILE A 13 -19.80 29.90 -41.55
N LYS A 14 -18.97 29.85 -42.60
CA LYS A 14 -17.70 29.16 -42.59
C LYS A 14 -16.68 29.85 -41.68
N ALA A 15 -16.61 31.17 -41.70
CA ALA A 15 -15.72 31.95 -40.82
C ALA A 15 -16.13 31.84 -39.35
N VAL A 16 -17.43 31.86 -39.02
CA VAL A 16 -17.94 31.65 -37.66
C VAL A 16 -17.67 30.23 -37.18
N LYS A 17 -17.80 29.20 -38.04
CA LYS A 17 -17.43 27.80 -37.67
C LYS A 17 -15.95 27.62 -37.43
N ILE A 18 -15.07 28.32 -38.17
CA ILE A 18 -13.61 28.27 -37.96
C ILE A 18 -13.23 28.98 -36.67
N ILE A 19 -13.89 30.09 -36.33
CA ILE A 19 -13.63 30.80 -35.06
C ILE A 19 -14.15 30.00 -33.86
N PHE A 20 -15.26 29.25 -34.00
CA PHE A 20 -15.79 28.42 -32.92
C PHE A 20 -14.99 27.12 -32.67
N ILE A 21 -14.27 26.62 -33.70
CA ILE A 21 -13.37 25.44 -33.54
C ILE A 21 -12.03 25.84 -32.94
N SER A 22 -11.62 27.11 -33.06
CA SER A 22 -10.36 27.62 -32.48
C SER A 22 -10.43 27.92 -30.97
N PHE A 23 -11.61 27.82 -30.34
CA PHE A 23 -11.80 28.06 -28.90
C PHE A 23 -11.93 26.77 -28.08
N ILE A 24 -11.77 25.62 -28.71
CA ILE A 24 -11.77 24.32 -28.01
C ILE A 24 -10.34 23.78 -28.02
N PHE A 25 -9.73 23.75 -26.84
CA PHE A 25 -8.42 23.20 -26.52
C PHE A 25 -7.20 24.12 -26.78
N ILE A 26 -7.06 25.16 -25.98
CA ILE A 26 -5.73 25.50 -25.49
C ILE A 26 -5.60 24.71 -24.17
N PRO A 27 -4.82 23.61 -24.09
CA PRO A 27 -4.49 23.03 -22.80
C PRO A 27 -3.84 24.14 -21.98
N ASP A 28 -4.24 24.26 -20.72
CA ASP A 28 -3.62 25.24 -19.82
C ASP A 28 -2.13 24.88 -19.67
N LEU A 29 -1.30 25.54 -20.47
CA LEU A 29 0.15 25.33 -20.49
C LEU A 29 0.76 25.61 -19.10
N SER A 30 0.07 26.41 -18.27
CA SER A 30 0.47 26.72 -16.91
C SER A 30 0.27 25.51 -15.99
N ALA A 31 -0.81 24.75 -16.17
CA ALA A 31 -1.06 23.53 -15.39
C ALA A 31 -0.03 22.45 -15.71
N THR A 32 0.31 22.24 -16.98
CA THR A 32 1.33 21.26 -17.40
C THR A 32 2.71 21.60 -16.83
N THR A 33 3.11 22.87 -16.87
CA THR A 33 4.41 23.32 -16.33
C THR A 33 4.48 23.24 -14.81
N LYS A 34 3.34 23.44 -14.10
CA LYS A 34 3.26 23.27 -12.65
C LYS A 34 3.41 21.81 -12.26
N ILE A 35 2.67 20.89 -12.89
CA ILE A 35 2.76 19.45 -12.64
C ILE A 35 4.18 18.94 -12.85
N ASP A 36 4.88 19.39 -13.90
CA ASP A 36 6.27 18.98 -14.16
C ASP A 36 7.23 19.53 -13.08
N LYS A 37 7.00 20.75 -12.59
CA LYS A 37 7.77 21.34 -11.50
C LYS A 37 7.56 20.53 -10.21
N ASP A 38 6.31 20.21 -9.85
CA ASP A 38 5.95 19.49 -8.62
C ASP A 38 6.55 18.08 -8.64
N LYS A 39 6.43 17.36 -9.76
CA LYS A 39 7.07 16.04 -9.94
C LYS A 39 8.59 16.10 -9.77
N LYS A 40 9.23 17.11 -10.33
CA LYS A 40 10.67 17.30 -10.19
C LYS A 40 11.08 17.58 -8.75
N THR A 41 10.28 18.36 -8.01
CA THR A 41 10.50 18.60 -6.58
C THR A 41 10.43 17.30 -5.81
N ILE A 42 9.38 16.49 -6.01
CA ILE A 42 9.23 15.17 -5.38
C ILE A 42 10.42 14.25 -5.67
N ILE A 43 10.86 14.17 -6.93
CA ILE A 43 12.01 13.36 -7.33
C ILE A 43 13.28 13.83 -6.62
N ASN A 44 13.52 15.13 -6.55
CA ASN A 44 14.70 15.69 -5.88
C ASN A 44 14.68 15.39 -4.37
N THR A 45 13.53 15.49 -3.72
CA THR A 45 13.38 15.10 -2.31
C THR A 45 13.71 13.62 -2.12
N LEU A 46 13.15 12.74 -2.95
CA LEU A 46 13.42 11.30 -2.86
C LEU A 46 14.91 10.98 -3.09
N GLU A 47 15.57 11.65 -4.04
CA GLU A 47 17.03 11.49 -4.24
C GLU A 47 17.84 11.98 -3.03
N ALA A 48 17.41 13.04 -2.35
CA ALA A 48 18.06 13.52 -1.13
C ALA A 48 17.94 12.53 0.05
N HIS A 49 16.83 11.81 0.13
CA HIS A 49 16.56 10.80 1.17
C HIS A 49 17.00 9.37 0.79
N LYS A 50 17.45 9.15 -0.44
CA LYS A 50 17.68 7.85 -1.07
C LYS A 50 18.52 6.89 -0.23
N GLU A 51 19.69 7.31 0.21
CA GLU A 51 20.62 6.44 0.96
C GLU A 51 19.99 5.94 2.27
N ARG A 52 19.26 6.82 2.97
CA ARG A 52 18.60 6.46 4.22
C ARG A 52 17.39 5.54 3.99
N LEU A 53 16.62 5.77 2.92
CA LEU A 53 15.51 4.89 2.54
C LEU A 53 16.02 3.50 2.15
N ILE A 54 17.12 3.41 1.40
CA ILE A 54 17.74 2.12 1.05
C ILE A 54 18.21 1.40 2.33
N GLU A 55 18.88 2.09 3.24
CA GLU A 55 19.33 1.53 4.52
C GLU A 55 18.14 0.97 5.33
N ILE A 56 17.03 1.72 5.44
CA ILE A 56 15.82 1.28 6.14
C ILE A 56 15.25 0.02 5.49
N SER A 57 15.10 0.02 4.17
CA SER A 57 14.59 -1.15 3.44
C SER A 57 15.48 -2.38 3.63
N ASP A 58 16.80 -2.21 3.59
CA ASP A 58 17.76 -3.29 3.82
C ASP A 58 17.70 -3.81 5.26
N ASN A 59 17.56 -2.93 6.24
CA ASN A 59 17.43 -3.30 7.66
C ASN A 59 16.13 -4.09 7.92
N ILE A 60 15.01 -3.69 7.30
CA ILE A 60 13.73 -4.42 7.37
C ILE A 60 13.89 -5.78 6.71
N TRP A 61 14.52 -5.84 5.53
CA TRP A 61 14.79 -7.09 4.83
C TRP A 61 15.65 -8.05 5.67
N GLU A 62 16.67 -7.55 6.37
CA GLU A 62 17.54 -8.35 7.24
C GLU A 62 16.83 -8.80 8.52
N ALA A 63 15.98 -7.95 9.09
CA ALA A 63 15.17 -8.29 10.26
C ALA A 63 14.18 -9.40 9.95
N ALA A 64 13.57 -9.40 8.77
CA ALA A 64 12.61 -10.39 8.25
C ALA A 64 11.60 -10.83 9.32
N GLU A 65 10.98 -9.87 9.98
CA GLU A 65 10.07 -10.11 11.11
C GLU A 65 8.66 -10.47 10.60
N PRO A 66 8.12 -11.64 10.96
CA PRO A 66 6.76 -12.01 10.58
C PRO A 66 5.72 -11.28 11.42
N ALA A 67 4.46 -11.43 11.03
CA ALA A 67 3.29 -10.80 11.63
C ALA A 67 3.31 -10.71 13.16
N LEU A 68 3.01 -9.51 13.69
CA LEU A 68 3.00 -9.11 15.09
C LEU A 68 4.36 -9.15 15.80
N LEU A 69 5.43 -9.44 15.08
CA LEU A 69 6.81 -9.46 15.60
C LEU A 69 7.69 -8.38 14.93
N GLU A 70 7.10 -7.48 14.15
CA GLU A 70 7.76 -6.46 13.33
C GLU A 70 8.28 -5.28 14.18
N PHE A 71 8.82 -5.55 15.37
CA PHE A 71 9.25 -4.49 16.32
C PHE A 71 10.43 -3.66 15.82
N LYS A 72 11.38 -4.28 15.12
CA LYS A 72 12.50 -3.54 14.53
C LYS A 72 12.07 -2.82 13.27
N SER A 73 11.31 -3.50 12.40
CA SER A 73 10.83 -2.98 11.13
C SER A 73 9.96 -1.75 11.33
N SER A 74 8.98 -1.82 12.23
CA SER A 74 8.16 -0.66 12.61
C SER A 74 9.01 0.47 13.21
N LYS A 75 10.01 0.11 14.06
CA LYS A 75 10.89 1.10 14.68
C LYS A 75 11.73 1.86 13.65
N TYR A 76 12.30 1.22 12.65
CA TYR A 76 13.04 1.89 11.59
C TYR A 76 12.17 2.91 10.84
N LEU A 77 10.91 2.56 10.57
CA LEU A 77 9.98 3.43 9.87
C LEU A 77 9.52 4.60 10.74
N TRP A 78 9.05 4.35 11.98
CA TRP A 78 8.54 5.45 12.80
C TRP A 78 9.63 6.38 13.32
N ASP A 79 10.84 5.88 13.63
CA ASP A 79 11.96 6.74 14.02
C ASP A 79 12.29 7.70 12.86
N TYR A 80 12.34 7.20 11.63
CA TYR A 80 12.61 8.04 10.48
C TYR A 80 11.48 9.02 10.17
N ALA A 81 10.23 8.66 10.42
CA ALA A 81 9.11 9.59 10.37
C ALA A 81 9.26 10.70 11.42
N GLU A 82 9.59 10.36 12.67
CA GLU A 82 9.86 11.32 13.76
C GLU A 82 11.04 12.24 13.41
N GLU A 83 12.15 11.70 12.90
CA GLU A 83 13.32 12.46 12.43
C GLU A 83 12.94 13.49 11.36
N ASN A 84 11.95 13.18 10.51
CA ASN A 84 11.43 14.07 9.48
C ASN A 84 10.25 14.96 9.95
N GLY A 85 10.00 15.05 11.25
CA GLY A 85 9.05 15.99 11.83
C GLY A 85 7.58 15.56 11.77
N PHE A 86 7.29 14.29 11.48
CA PHE A 86 5.93 13.76 11.60
C PHE A 86 5.54 13.59 13.07
N LYS A 87 4.27 13.82 13.36
CA LYS A 87 3.66 13.41 14.63
C LYS A 87 3.32 11.93 14.54
N VAL A 88 4.07 11.09 15.25
CA VAL A 88 3.88 9.64 15.25
C VAL A 88 2.99 9.20 16.40
N THR A 89 2.00 8.35 16.12
CA THR A 89 1.17 7.65 17.11
C THR A 89 1.39 6.15 16.96
N LYS A 90 2.02 5.54 17.97
CA LYS A 90 2.42 4.12 17.99
C LYS A 90 1.37 3.26 18.68
N GLY A 91 1.25 1.99 18.31
CA GLY A 91 0.34 1.03 18.95
C GLY A 91 -1.14 1.29 18.61
N VAL A 92 -1.44 1.85 17.46
CA VAL A 92 -2.83 2.09 17.04
C VAL A 92 -3.58 0.78 16.85
N ALA A 93 -4.91 0.80 17.06
CA ALA A 93 -5.78 -0.38 17.00
C ALA A 93 -5.35 -1.52 17.94
N ASP A 94 -4.69 -1.19 19.08
CA ASP A 94 -4.13 -2.17 20.02
C ASP A 94 -3.10 -3.14 19.40
N ILE A 95 -2.49 -2.75 18.28
CA ILE A 95 -1.44 -3.52 17.60
C ILE A 95 -0.10 -2.83 17.86
N PRO A 96 0.80 -3.42 18.66
CA PRO A 96 2.04 -2.75 19.11
C PRO A 96 2.95 -2.26 17.99
N THR A 97 2.93 -2.92 16.82
CA THR A 97 3.76 -2.59 15.66
C THR A 97 3.04 -1.70 14.63
N ALA A 98 1.72 -1.47 14.79
CA ALA A 98 0.99 -0.53 13.95
C ALA A 98 1.19 0.92 14.42
N PHE A 99 1.26 1.85 13.48
CA PHE A 99 1.41 3.26 13.80
C PHE A 99 0.86 4.16 12.70
N THR A 100 0.62 5.42 13.04
CA THR A 100 0.38 6.49 12.08
C THR A 100 1.45 7.58 12.23
N ALA A 101 1.81 8.23 11.14
CA ALA A 101 2.69 9.39 11.11
C ALA A 101 2.03 10.50 10.31
N GLU A 102 1.71 11.63 10.96
CA GLU A 102 0.92 12.71 10.38
C GLU A 102 1.71 14.01 10.32
N TYR A 103 1.53 14.76 9.21
CA TYR A 103 2.07 16.09 9.04
C TYR A 103 1.10 16.99 8.28
N GLY A 104 1.10 18.29 8.65
CA GLY A 104 0.23 19.30 8.05
C GLY A 104 -1.05 19.53 8.87
N SER A 105 -2.01 20.21 8.28
CA SER A 105 -3.29 20.49 8.92
C SER A 105 -4.38 20.78 7.90
N GLY A 106 -5.62 20.49 8.27
CA GLY A 106 -6.79 20.73 7.43
C GLY A 106 -6.90 19.73 6.27
N LYS A 107 -7.81 20.04 5.36
CA LYS A 107 -8.15 19.20 4.21
C LYS A 107 -7.43 19.66 2.92
N PRO A 108 -7.19 18.72 1.98
CA PRO A 108 -7.51 17.30 2.05
C PRO A 108 -6.61 16.52 3.02
N ILE A 109 -7.13 15.42 3.60
CA ILE A 109 -6.37 14.47 4.39
C ILE A 109 -6.08 13.26 3.50
N ILE A 110 -4.82 13.06 3.14
CA ILE A 110 -4.37 11.99 2.25
C ILE A 110 -3.66 10.91 3.06
N GLY A 111 -4.21 9.71 3.04
CA GLY A 111 -3.59 8.52 3.62
C GLY A 111 -2.67 7.82 2.63
N ILE A 112 -1.50 7.40 3.10
CA ILE A 112 -0.56 6.55 2.35
C ILE A 112 -0.26 5.34 3.23
N MET A 113 -0.52 4.12 2.73
CA MET A 113 -0.28 2.88 3.46
C MET A 113 1.09 2.29 3.11
N GLY A 114 1.67 1.55 4.05
CA GLY A 114 2.89 0.80 3.83
C GLY A 114 2.98 -0.40 4.77
N GLU A 115 3.18 -1.59 4.20
CA GLU A 115 3.39 -2.86 4.88
C GLU A 115 4.88 -3.10 5.11
N PHE A 116 5.22 -3.94 6.11
CA PHE A 116 6.63 -4.21 6.44
C PHE A 116 6.83 -5.57 7.12
N ASP A 117 5.83 -6.44 7.13
CA ASP A 117 5.94 -7.80 7.65
C ASP A 117 6.54 -8.77 6.61
N ALA A 118 7.18 -9.84 7.11
CA ALA A 118 7.82 -10.86 6.29
C ALA A 118 6.98 -12.14 6.23
N ASN A 119 7.09 -12.87 5.11
CA ASN A 119 6.43 -14.15 4.92
C ASN A 119 7.11 -15.26 5.73
N PRO A 120 6.38 -16.09 6.44
CA PRO A 120 6.94 -17.22 7.17
C PRO A 120 7.61 -18.26 6.25
N GLY A 121 8.80 -18.76 6.64
CA GLY A 121 9.42 -19.94 6.05
C GLY A 121 10.10 -19.74 4.69
N ILE A 122 10.23 -18.52 4.19
CA ILE A 122 10.78 -18.22 2.87
C ILE A 122 12.07 -17.39 2.89
N SER A 123 12.87 -17.53 3.93
CA SER A 123 14.17 -16.86 4.01
C SER A 123 15.00 -17.08 2.73
N GLN A 124 15.61 -16.02 2.23
CA GLN A 124 16.33 -16.03 0.95
C GLN A 124 17.56 -15.12 1.03
N LYS A 125 18.66 -15.53 0.43
CA LYS A 125 19.84 -14.69 0.20
C LYS A 125 19.58 -13.67 -0.92
N LYS A 126 20.32 -12.56 -0.91
CA LYS A 126 20.29 -11.53 -1.99
C LYS A 126 20.93 -12.06 -3.29
N GLN A 127 20.30 -13.05 -3.93
CA GLN A 127 20.79 -13.70 -5.14
C GLN A 127 19.62 -14.30 -5.95
N PRO A 128 19.79 -14.51 -7.28
CA PRO A 128 18.70 -15.02 -8.13
C PRO A 128 18.41 -16.51 -7.96
N THR A 129 19.29 -17.27 -7.30
CA THR A 129 19.11 -18.70 -7.07
C THR A 129 18.49 -18.95 -5.71
N LYS A 130 17.59 -19.94 -5.60
CA LYS A 130 16.93 -20.29 -4.35
C LYS A 130 17.93 -20.84 -3.33
N GLU A 131 18.23 -20.05 -2.34
CA GLU A 131 19.09 -20.43 -1.22
C GLU A 131 18.68 -19.65 0.03
N PRO A 132 18.19 -20.33 1.09
CA PRO A 132 17.78 -19.64 2.31
C PRO A 132 18.99 -19.03 3.03
N LEU A 133 18.83 -17.79 3.52
CA LEU A 133 19.81 -17.19 4.44
C LEU A 133 19.83 -17.96 5.76
N ILE A 134 18.65 -18.25 6.31
CA ILE A 134 18.45 -19.08 7.50
C ILE A 134 17.33 -20.08 7.18
N LYS A 135 17.63 -21.37 7.21
CA LYS A 135 16.68 -22.41 6.87
C LYS A 135 15.43 -22.37 7.76
N GLY A 136 14.25 -22.24 7.14
CA GLY A 136 12.97 -22.21 7.83
C GLY A 136 12.59 -20.86 8.45
N ALA A 137 13.47 -19.84 8.39
CA ALA A 137 13.16 -18.50 8.85
C ALA A 137 12.28 -17.75 7.85
N ALA A 138 11.71 -16.62 8.29
CA ALA A 138 10.93 -15.72 7.45
C ALA A 138 11.83 -14.98 6.45
N GLY A 139 11.20 -14.38 5.42
CA GLY A 139 11.86 -13.57 4.41
C GLY A 139 10.85 -12.70 3.66
N HIS A 140 11.34 -11.63 3.04
CA HIS A 140 10.50 -10.70 2.27
C HIS A 140 10.28 -11.21 0.82
N GLY A 141 9.35 -12.15 0.65
CA GLY A 141 8.96 -12.65 -0.67
C GLY A 141 7.93 -11.78 -1.37
N CYS A 142 7.18 -10.99 -0.63
CA CYS A 142 6.16 -10.07 -1.12
C CYS A 142 6.68 -8.63 -1.32
N GLY A 143 7.90 -8.33 -0.86
CA GLY A 143 8.54 -7.03 -1.02
C GLY A 143 8.06 -5.95 -0.05
N HIS A 144 7.49 -6.32 1.10
CA HIS A 144 6.99 -5.36 2.08
C HIS A 144 8.09 -4.47 2.69
N ASN A 145 9.35 -4.90 2.69
CA ASN A 145 10.49 -4.05 3.04
C ASN A 145 10.61 -2.83 2.10
N LEU A 146 10.29 -3.00 0.82
CA LEU A 146 10.23 -1.91 -0.16
C LEU A 146 8.94 -1.11 -0.01
N PHE A 147 7.81 -1.79 0.19
CA PHE A 147 6.50 -1.17 0.27
C PHE A 147 6.42 -0.15 1.41
N GLY A 148 6.72 -0.55 2.64
CA GLY A 148 6.71 0.35 3.80
C GLY A 148 7.65 1.53 3.64
N THR A 149 8.86 1.25 3.17
CA THR A 149 9.91 2.27 3.04
C THR A 149 9.61 3.28 1.94
N ALA A 150 9.21 2.83 0.75
CA ALA A 150 8.93 3.75 -0.35
C ALA A 150 7.65 4.58 -0.11
N SER A 151 6.65 3.99 0.55
CA SER A 151 5.44 4.71 0.98
C SER A 151 5.77 5.81 1.99
N LEU A 152 6.66 5.56 2.95
CA LEU A 152 7.14 6.59 3.86
C LEU A 152 7.93 7.68 3.12
N GLY A 153 8.77 7.31 2.17
CA GLY A 153 9.47 8.25 1.29
C GLY A 153 8.51 9.17 0.53
N ALA A 154 7.41 8.60 0.00
CA ALA A 154 6.37 9.38 -0.66
C ALA A 154 5.68 10.35 0.32
N ALA A 155 5.38 9.92 1.55
CA ALA A 155 4.82 10.78 2.59
C ALA A 155 5.77 11.94 2.96
N ILE A 156 7.08 11.67 3.06
CA ILE A 156 8.12 12.68 3.32
C ILE A 156 8.15 13.71 2.17
N ALA A 157 8.10 13.27 0.91
CA ALA A 157 8.11 14.19 -0.22
C ALA A 157 6.86 15.12 -0.23
N ILE A 158 5.69 14.58 0.09
CA ILE A 158 4.47 15.39 0.26
C ILE A 158 4.60 16.35 1.46
N LYS A 159 5.15 15.88 2.58
CA LYS A 159 5.42 16.71 3.76
C LYS A 159 6.29 17.91 3.44
N GLU A 160 7.38 17.72 2.69
CA GLU A 160 8.26 18.81 2.31
C GLU A 160 7.58 19.84 1.40
N MET A 161 6.69 19.41 0.51
CA MET A 161 5.87 20.32 -0.28
C MET A 161 4.87 21.12 0.56
N ILE A 162 4.28 20.51 1.60
CA ILE A 162 3.41 21.21 2.55
C ILE A 162 4.23 22.23 3.35
N GLU A 163 5.39 21.84 3.85
CA GLU A 163 6.30 22.71 4.62
C GLU A 163 6.80 23.91 3.81
N ALA A 164 7.07 23.70 2.52
CA ALA A 164 7.44 24.75 1.60
C ALA A 164 6.27 25.67 1.18
N GLY A 165 5.03 25.34 1.58
CA GLY A 165 3.83 26.10 1.18
C GLY A 165 3.43 25.93 -0.29
N GLU A 166 3.97 24.94 -1.00
CA GLU A 166 3.63 24.63 -2.39
C GLU A 166 2.25 23.97 -2.51
N ILE A 167 1.86 23.17 -1.48
CA ILE A 167 0.55 22.55 -1.32
C ILE A 167 0.06 22.72 0.11
N SER A 168 -1.23 22.48 0.34
CA SER A 168 -1.86 22.52 1.68
C SER A 168 -2.65 21.25 1.93
N GLY A 169 -2.91 20.94 3.20
CA GLY A 169 -3.62 19.76 3.66
C GLY A 169 -2.83 18.95 4.67
N THR A 170 -3.23 17.69 4.83
CA THR A 170 -2.59 16.75 5.75
C THR A 170 -2.16 15.50 4.99
N VAL A 171 -0.94 15.06 5.21
CA VAL A 171 -0.47 13.72 4.81
C VAL A 171 -0.36 12.84 6.03
N ARG A 172 -0.91 11.63 5.95
CA ARG A 172 -0.83 10.63 7.03
C ARG A 172 -0.33 9.32 6.48
N PHE A 173 0.86 8.92 6.89
CA PHE A 173 1.39 7.58 6.62
C PHE A 173 0.83 6.60 7.64
N TYR A 174 0.43 5.43 7.17
CA TYR A 174 -0.05 4.31 7.97
C TYR A 174 0.96 3.16 7.88
N GLY A 175 1.66 2.88 8.95
CA GLY A 175 2.43 1.66 9.09
C GLY A 175 1.49 0.50 9.42
N THR A 176 1.27 -0.37 8.44
CA THR A 176 0.28 -1.45 8.50
C THR A 176 0.96 -2.81 8.58
N PRO A 177 1.18 -3.36 9.80
CA PRO A 177 1.84 -4.66 10.01
C PRO A 177 0.93 -5.85 9.68
N ALA A 178 1.49 -7.05 9.72
CA ALA A 178 0.79 -8.33 9.79
C ALA A 178 -0.21 -8.58 8.65
N GLU A 179 0.11 -8.13 7.44
CA GLU A 179 -0.73 -8.36 6.26
C GLU A 179 -0.76 -9.85 5.92
N GLU A 180 0.38 -10.53 5.95
CA GLU A 180 0.57 -11.90 5.50
C GLU A 180 -0.16 -12.98 6.34
N THR A 181 -0.76 -12.61 7.47
CA THR A 181 -1.37 -13.62 8.36
C THR A 181 -2.68 -13.20 9.00
N ILE A 182 -2.82 -11.98 9.50
CA ILE A 182 -4.01 -11.55 10.27
C ILE A 182 -4.70 -10.32 9.72
N PHE A 183 -4.16 -9.72 8.63
CA PHE A 183 -4.78 -8.57 7.97
C PHE A 183 -5.01 -7.39 8.92
N ALA A 184 -3.95 -6.88 9.55
CA ALA A 184 -4.05 -5.83 10.57
C ALA A 184 -4.82 -4.58 10.11
N LYS A 185 -4.84 -4.27 8.81
CA LYS A 185 -5.64 -3.18 8.25
C LYS A 185 -7.13 -3.30 8.57
N VAL A 186 -7.67 -4.50 8.66
CA VAL A 186 -9.08 -4.74 9.05
C VAL A 186 -9.34 -4.24 10.47
N TRP A 187 -8.40 -4.45 11.40
CA TRP A 187 -8.50 -3.97 12.78
C TRP A 187 -8.40 -2.44 12.82
N MET A 188 -7.47 -1.87 12.04
CA MET A 188 -7.29 -0.42 11.94
C MET A 188 -8.55 0.27 11.37
N VAL A 189 -9.23 -0.36 10.39
CA VAL A 189 -10.52 0.13 9.86
C VAL A 189 -11.61 0.08 10.94
N ARG A 190 -11.70 -1.00 11.72
CA ARG A 190 -12.68 -1.12 12.81
C ARG A 190 -12.54 -0.06 13.87
N GLU A 191 -11.31 0.39 14.13
CA GLU A 191 -11.02 1.48 15.07
C GLU A 191 -11.18 2.89 14.43
N GLY A 192 -11.69 2.97 13.19
CA GLY A 192 -12.01 4.24 12.53
C GLY A 192 -10.79 5.05 12.07
N LEU A 193 -9.59 4.43 11.98
CA LEU A 193 -8.36 5.17 11.66
C LEU A 193 -8.34 5.78 10.26
N PHE A 194 -9.26 5.37 9.38
CA PHE A 194 -9.36 5.84 7.99
C PHE A 194 -10.59 6.71 7.72
N ASP A 195 -11.47 6.90 8.72
CA ASP A 195 -12.81 7.49 8.52
C ASP A 195 -12.78 8.98 8.12
N ASP A 196 -11.73 9.70 8.49
CA ASP A 196 -11.56 11.13 8.23
C ASP A 196 -10.80 11.44 6.93
N LEU A 197 -10.28 10.41 6.24
CA LEU A 197 -9.52 10.58 5.00
C LEU A 197 -10.40 11.03 3.84
N ASP A 198 -9.88 11.93 3.02
CA ASP A 198 -10.47 12.26 1.73
C ASP A 198 -10.03 11.27 0.64
N VAL A 199 -8.79 10.75 0.72
CA VAL A 199 -8.23 9.72 -0.17
C VAL A 199 -7.27 8.85 0.63
N CYS A 200 -7.27 7.53 0.35
CA CYS A 200 -6.24 6.61 0.79
C CYS A 200 -5.59 5.96 -0.42
N MET A 201 -4.27 5.96 -0.44
CA MET A 201 -3.47 5.40 -1.54
C MET A 201 -2.51 4.35 -1.02
N ASP A 202 -2.31 3.32 -1.82
CA ASP A 202 -1.27 2.32 -1.64
C ASP A 202 -0.65 1.93 -2.98
N TRP A 203 0.37 1.11 -2.92
CA TRP A 203 0.95 0.42 -4.05
C TRP A 203 1.45 -0.93 -3.55
N HIS A 204 1.73 -1.85 -4.46
CA HIS A 204 2.30 -3.13 -4.08
C HIS A 204 3.40 -3.51 -5.09
N PRO A 205 4.54 -4.08 -4.64
CA PRO A 205 5.55 -4.62 -5.55
C PRO A 205 4.93 -5.62 -6.52
N GLY A 206 5.23 -5.47 -7.81
CA GLY A 206 4.72 -6.30 -8.90
C GLY A 206 5.71 -6.38 -10.05
N ASP A 207 5.34 -7.06 -11.11
CA ASP A 207 6.14 -7.25 -12.32
C ASP A 207 5.83 -6.21 -13.41
N GLU A 208 4.80 -5.38 -13.21
CA GLU A 208 4.39 -4.31 -14.11
C GLU A 208 4.19 -3.00 -13.35
N ILE A 209 4.34 -1.86 -14.05
CA ILE A 209 4.02 -0.53 -13.53
C ILE A 209 2.65 -0.15 -14.07
N GLU A 210 1.62 -0.27 -13.26
CA GLU A 210 0.25 0.06 -13.63
C GLU A 210 -0.50 0.81 -12.53
N ALA A 211 -1.56 1.52 -12.92
CA ALA A 211 -2.58 2.02 -12.01
C ALA A 211 -3.82 1.12 -12.17
N SER A 212 -3.99 0.18 -11.24
CA SER A 212 -5.09 -0.77 -11.29
C SER A 212 -6.35 -0.24 -10.63
N THR A 213 -7.51 -0.53 -11.22
CA THR A 213 -8.84 -0.32 -10.64
C THR A 213 -9.54 -1.64 -10.34
N GLN A 214 -8.79 -2.73 -10.26
CA GLN A 214 -9.34 -4.06 -10.01
C GLN A 214 -9.91 -4.15 -8.59
N SER A 215 -11.01 -4.89 -8.44
CA SER A 215 -11.54 -5.24 -7.14
C SER A 215 -10.79 -6.45 -6.56
N SER A 216 -10.60 -6.48 -5.25
CA SER A 216 -10.08 -7.66 -4.56
C SER A 216 -11.20 -8.64 -4.22
N LYS A 217 -10.83 -9.91 -4.01
CA LYS A 217 -11.74 -10.93 -3.48
C LYS A 217 -11.84 -10.79 -1.96
N ALA A 218 -13.00 -11.15 -1.41
CA ALA A 218 -13.12 -11.36 0.04
C ALA A 218 -12.34 -12.60 0.45
N LEU A 219 -11.71 -12.53 1.62
CA LEU A 219 -10.97 -13.64 2.23
C LEU A 219 -11.53 -13.93 3.61
N VAL A 220 -11.67 -15.23 3.93
CA VAL A 220 -11.92 -15.72 5.28
C VAL A 220 -10.90 -16.80 5.56
N ASP A 221 -10.09 -16.61 6.58
CA ASP A 221 -9.17 -17.63 7.09
C ASP A 221 -9.73 -18.27 8.37
N PHE A 222 -9.64 -19.58 8.44
CA PHE A 222 -10.05 -20.33 9.63
C PHE A 222 -9.23 -21.59 9.79
N ARG A 223 -9.06 -22.03 11.05
CA ARG A 223 -8.37 -23.25 11.39
C ARG A 223 -9.32 -24.22 12.06
N LEU A 224 -9.48 -25.39 11.45
CA LEU A 224 -10.24 -26.51 12.03
C LEU A 224 -9.29 -27.49 12.69
N LYS A 225 -9.67 -27.96 13.86
CA LYS A 225 -8.99 -29.05 14.57
C LYS A 225 -9.98 -30.17 14.82
N PHE A 226 -9.61 -31.36 14.40
CA PHE A 226 -10.37 -32.57 14.66
C PHE A 226 -9.68 -33.37 15.75
N TYR A 227 -10.45 -33.86 16.69
CA TYR A 227 -9.97 -34.68 17.81
C TYR A 227 -10.60 -36.05 17.70
N GLY A 228 -9.81 -37.10 17.93
CA GLY A 228 -10.26 -38.47 17.87
C GLY A 228 -9.93 -39.21 19.15
N ASP A 229 -10.58 -40.36 19.35
CA ASP A 229 -10.30 -41.30 20.44
C ASP A 229 -9.63 -42.54 19.86
N ALA A 230 -8.50 -42.95 20.46
CA ALA A 230 -7.78 -44.14 20.01
C ALA A 230 -8.43 -45.41 20.55
N ALA A 231 -8.57 -46.41 19.68
CA ALA A 231 -8.99 -47.77 20.07
C ALA A 231 -8.16 -48.80 19.33
N HIS A 232 -8.18 -50.05 19.83
CA HIS A 232 -7.50 -51.14 19.15
C HIS A 232 -8.27 -51.56 17.89
N ALA A 233 -7.64 -51.44 16.72
CA ALA A 233 -8.30 -51.57 15.42
C ALA A 233 -9.00 -52.94 15.20
N SER A 234 -8.53 -54.01 15.80
CA SER A 234 -9.14 -55.35 15.69
C SER A 234 -9.83 -55.83 16.97
N GLY A 235 -9.49 -55.23 18.14
CA GLY A 235 -10.03 -55.67 19.46
C GLY A 235 -11.32 -54.97 19.84
N ASP A 236 -11.34 -53.63 19.69
CA ASP A 236 -12.45 -52.78 20.12
C ASP A 236 -12.65 -51.52 19.23
N PRO A 237 -12.70 -51.68 17.89
CA PRO A 237 -12.76 -50.54 16.98
C PRO A 237 -13.99 -49.62 17.22
N TRP A 238 -15.05 -50.15 17.80
CA TRP A 238 -16.27 -49.38 18.11
C TRP A 238 -16.09 -48.38 19.25
N ASN A 239 -15.01 -48.43 20.01
CA ASN A 239 -14.67 -47.46 21.06
C ASN A 239 -13.80 -46.31 20.52
N GLY A 240 -13.39 -46.37 19.27
CA GLY A 240 -12.58 -45.31 18.64
C GLY A 240 -13.41 -44.31 17.85
N ASN A 241 -12.91 -43.08 17.77
CA ASN A 241 -13.41 -42.05 16.86
C ASN A 241 -12.24 -41.53 16.00
N SER A 242 -12.39 -41.63 14.68
CA SER A 242 -11.32 -41.20 13.76
C SER A 242 -11.41 -39.69 13.47
N ALA A 243 -10.40 -38.94 13.90
CA ALA A 243 -10.24 -37.55 13.52
C ALA A 243 -9.95 -37.37 12.00
N VAL A 244 -9.34 -38.36 11.37
CA VAL A 244 -9.04 -38.36 9.93
C VAL A 244 -10.34 -38.52 9.15
N ASP A 245 -11.22 -39.45 9.50
CA ASP A 245 -12.51 -39.65 8.83
C ASP A 245 -13.39 -38.38 8.95
N ALA A 246 -13.37 -37.74 10.12
CA ALA A 246 -14.07 -36.45 10.30
C ALA A 246 -13.51 -35.33 9.40
N MET A 247 -12.19 -35.26 9.24
CA MET A 247 -11.54 -34.33 8.36
C MET A 247 -11.89 -34.60 6.87
N GLU A 248 -11.84 -35.87 6.46
CA GLU A 248 -12.16 -36.29 5.09
C GLU A 248 -13.63 -36.00 4.73
N LEU A 249 -14.56 -36.31 5.65
CA LEU A 249 -15.98 -35.96 5.47
C LEU A 249 -16.19 -34.45 5.32
N TYR A 250 -15.51 -33.65 6.15
CA TYR A 250 -15.60 -32.20 6.06
C TYR A 250 -15.07 -31.68 4.74
N THR A 251 -13.88 -32.10 4.32
CA THR A 251 -13.25 -31.61 3.08
C THR A 251 -13.96 -32.13 1.80
N THR A 252 -14.66 -33.26 1.88
CA THR A 252 -15.48 -33.76 0.77
C THR A 252 -16.78 -32.97 0.61
N GLY A 253 -17.27 -32.35 1.70
CA GLY A 253 -18.48 -31.52 1.70
C GLY A 253 -18.28 -30.06 1.32
N LEU A 254 -17.02 -29.60 1.14
CA LEU A 254 -16.67 -28.26 0.68
C LEU A 254 -16.58 -28.21 -0.84
#